data_7a4fff26c13e1c67b141213cb6356cfe
#
_entry.id   7a4fff26c13e1c67b141213cb6356cfe
#
_cell.length_a   1.000
_cell.length_b   1.000
_cell.length_c   1.000
_cell.angle_alpha   90.00
_cell.angle_beta   90.00
_cell.angle_gamma   90.00
#
_symmetry.space_group_name_H-M   'P 1'
#
loop_
_entity.id
_entity.type
_entity.pdbx_description
1 polymer ?
#
loop_
_entity_poly.entity_id
_entity_poly.type
_entity_poly.pdbx_seq_one_letter_code
_entity_poly.pdbx_strand_id
1 'polypeptide(L)'
;DEWRDYPEWPVPGTQEVDLYLGDGTLAPDVTEVTGSTAVTHDPSDPAPSVGGQILYGPPDFPGPHDQRPAEAHPGVVSFTTPPFSEPFEVVGPVVLRCWVTASAPDADLHAVLTDVAPDGTSRILTDGALRLSRRVALDRVVPFAPGQPVEVEVDMWATANTFLPGHALRLNLAGASFPRYVSGEDPVTLTVHHGREFPSRLVLPVTVLS
;
A
#
# COMPACT_ATOMS: atom_id res chain seq x y z
N ASP A 1 3.76 -14.99 17.74
CA ASP A 1 5.00 -14.69 16.98
C ASP A 1 5.82 -15.97 16.90
N GLU A 2 6.14 -16.42 15.69
CA GLU A 2 6.95 -17.61 15.43
C GLU A 2 8.03 -17.25 14.41
N TRP A 3 9.28 -17.65 14.68
CA TRP A 3 10.36 -17.56 13.73
C TRP A 3 10.40 -18.82 12.88
N ARG A 4 10.56 -18.65 11.56
CA ARG A 4 10.70 -19.75 10.61
C ARG A 4 11.99 -19.58 9.81
N ASP A 5 12.71 -20.66 9.64
CA ASP A 5 13.90 -20.72 8.80
C ASP A 5 13.54 -21.29 7.44
N TYR A 6 13.99 -20.62 6.38
CA TYR A 6 13.84 -21.07 5.01
C TYR A 6 15.22 -21.34 4.40
N PRO A 7 15.36 -22.36 3.53
CA PRO A 7 16.66 -22.76 2.99
C PRO A 7 17.26 -21.73 2.04
N GLU A 8 16.43 -20.90 1.41
CA GLU A 8 16.87 -19.87 0.46
C GLU A 8 15.85 -18.73 0.34
N TRP A 9 16.27 -17.65 -0.29
CA TRP A 9 15.43 -16.51 -0.65
C TRP A 9 15.51 -16.22 -2.16
N PRO A 10 14.37 -16.00 -2.88
CA PRO A 10 12.97 -16.06 -2.39
C PRO A 10 12.59 -17.43 -1.83
N VAL A 11 11.60 -17.47 -0.93
CA VAL A 11 11.14 -18.70 -0.30
C VAL A 11 10.63 -19.70 -1.36
N PRO A 12 11.11 -20.94 -1.40
CA PRO A 12 10.67 -21.93 -2.37
C PRO A 12 9.17 -22.20 -2.31
N GLY A 13 8.54 -22.28 -3.49
CA GLY A 13 7.10 -22.54 -3.60
C GLY A 13 6.22 -21.29 -3.45
N THR A 14 6.81 -20.10 -3.24
CA THR A 14 6.07 -18.83 -3.25
C THR A 14 5.47 -18.58 -4.64
N GLN A 15 4.21 -18.16 -4.67
CA GLN A 15 3.49 -17.78 -5.87
C GLN A 15 3.07 -16.30 -5.78
N GLU A 16 3.14 -15.59 -6.89
CA GLU A 16 2.56 -14.25 -6.97
C GLU A 16 1.03 -14.34 -7.05
N VAL A 17 0.36 -13.61 -6.17
CA VAL A 17 -1.09 -13.47 -6.13
C VAL A 17 -1.44 -12.00 -6.28
N ASP A 18 -2.30 -11.70 -7.23
CA ASP A 18 -2.84 -10.37 -7.45
C ASP A 18 -4.11 -10.16 -6.65
N LEU A 19 -4.18 -9.04 -5.92
CA LEU A 19 -5.42 -8.52 -5.33
C LEU A 19 -5.74 -7.17 -5.99
N TYR A 20 -6.85 -7.13 -6.74
CA TYR A 20 -7.25 -5.95 -7.51
C TYR A 20 -7.99 -4.94 -6.63
N LEU A 21 -7.64 -3.65 -6.80
CA LEU A 21 -8.25 -2.54 -6.09
C LEU A 21 -9.64 -2.24 -6.67
N GLY A 22 -10.63 -2.08 -5.80
CA GLY A 22 -12.00 -1.68 -6.13
C GLY A 22 -12.46 -0.49 -5.28
N ASP A 23 -13.74 -0.31 -5.12
CA ASP A 23 -14.33 0.71 -4.24
C ASP A 23 -14.19 0.29 -2.76
N GLY A 24 -13.06 0.66 -2.16
CA GLY A 24 -12.69 0.29 -0.78
C GLY A 24 -12.41 -1.20 -0.56
N THR A 25 -12.31 -1.99 -1.63
CA THR A 25 -12.14 -3.43 -1.57
C THR A 25 -10.87 -3.91 -2.26
N LEU A 26 -10.38 -5.09 -1.86
CA LEU A 26 -9.36 -5.87 -2.56
C LEU A 26 -9.97 -7.22 -2.96
N ALA A 27 -9.97 -7.54 -4.25
CA ALA A 27 -10.59 -8.74 -4.80
C ALA A 27 -9.60 -9.56 -5.64
N PRO A 28 -9.71 -10.91 -5.65
CA PRO A 28 -8.81 -11.75 -6.44
C PRO A 28 -9.11 -11.71 -7.95
N ASP A 29 -10.30 -11.26 -8.36
CA ASP A 29 -10.70 -11.17 -9.76
C ASP A 29 -10.92 -9.71 -10.17
N VAL A 30 -10.22 -9.28 -11.22
CA VAL A 30 -10.35 -7.93 -11.80
C VAL A 30 -11.76 -7.62 -12.30
N THR A 31 -12.59 -8.63 -12.53
CA THR A 31 -13.98 -8.45 -12.97
C THR A 31 -14.93 -8.02 -11.85
N GLU A 32 -14.51 -8.19 -10.60
CA GLU A 32 -15.27 -7.79 -9.41
C GLU A 32 -15.08 -6.31 -9.05
N VAL A 33 -14.14 -5.63 -9.71
CA VAL A 33 -13.77 -4.25 -9.39
C VAL A 33 -13.97 -3.32 -10.58
N THR A 34 -14.42 -2.10 -10.30
CA THR A 34 -14.63 -1.04 -11.31
C THR A 34 -14.51 0.33 -10.69
N GLY A 35 -14.35 1.38 -11.51
CA GLY A 35 -14.39 2.76 -11.07
C GLY A 35 -13.03 3.36 -10.78
N SER A 36 -12.97 4.27 -9.84
CA SER A 36 -11.75 4.96 -9.42
C SER A 36 -11.90 5.55 -8.02
N THR A 37 -10.78 5.72 -7.34
CA THR A 37 -10.72 6.31 -5.99
C THR A 37 -9.80 7.53 -5.99
N ALA A 38 -10.26 8.65 -5.43
CA ALA A 38 -9.46 9.84 -5.26
C ALA A 38 -8.63 9.78 -3.97
N VAL A 39 -7.35 10.06 -4.09
CA VAL A 39 -6.39 10.23 -2.98
C VAL A 39 -5.99 11.70 -2.98
N THR A 40 -6.38 12.46 -1.96
CA THR A 40 -6.13 13.90 -1.88
C THR A 40 -4.97 14.19 -0.93
N HIS A 41 -4.10 15.12 -1.35
CA HIS A 41 -3.08 15.70 -0.51
C HIS A 41 -3.42 17.16 -0.24
N ASP A 42 -3.51 17.51 1.05
CA ASP A 42 -3.57 18.89 1.55
C ASP A 42 -2.24 19.18 2.28
N PRO A 43 -1.40 20.11 1.79
CA PRO A 43 -0.13 20.40 2.45
C PRO A 43 -0.30 21.06 3.82
N SER A 44 -1.46 21.65 4.11
CA SER A 44 -1.77 22.21 5.44
C SER A 44 -2.16 21.15 6.48
N ASP A 45 -2.60 19.97 6.03
CA ASP A 45 -2.98 18.84 6.86
C ASP A 45 -2.53 17.52 6.17
N PRO A 46 -1.20 17.24 6.14
CA PRO A 46 -0.67 16.08 5.47
C PRO A 46 -0.99 14.79 6.24
N ALA A 47 -1.32 13.72 5.51
CA ALA A 47 -1.55 12.40 6.11
C ALA A 47 -0.37 11.98 7.00
N PRO A 48 -0.62 11.53 8.24
CA PRO A 48 0.42 11.24 9.20
C PRO A 48 1.10 9.89 8.94
N SER A 49 2.40 9.80 9.29
CA SER A 49 3.07 8.52 9.44
C SER A 49 2.94 8.01 10.88
N VAL A 50 2.64 6.71 11.02
CA VAL A 50 2.47 6.05 12.32
C VAL A 50 3.28 4.75 12.31
N GLY A 51 4.34 4.69 13.11
CA GLY A 51 5.19 3.51 13.19
C GLY A 51 5.89 3.14 11.87
N GLY A 52 6.06 1.84 11.64
CA GLY A 52 6.72 1.29 10.47
C GLY A 52 8.24 1.26 10.56
N GLN A 53 8.91 1.21 9.41
CA GLN A 53 10.37 1.12 9.31
C GLN A 53 11.05 2.49 9.44
N ILE A 54 10.89 3.12 10.60
CA ILE A 54 11.44 4.42 10.94
C ILE A 54 12.58 4.26 11.91
N LEU A 55 13.72 4.97 11.69
CA LEU A 55 14.90 4.92 12.55
C LEU A 55 15.06 6.19 13.41
N TYR A 56 14.12 7.11 13.38
CA TYR A 56 14.15 8.36 14.14
C TYR A 56 12.85 8.59 14.91
N GLY A 57 12.91 9.47 15.89
CA GLY A 57 11.78 9.77 16.77
C GLY A 57 11.94 9.18 18.16
N PRO A 58 10.92 9.23 19.00
CA PRO A 58 10.92 8.57 20.31
C PRO A 58 11.15 7.05 20.17
N PRO A 59 11.72 6.39 21.17
CA PRO A 59 12.05 4.95 21.10
C PRO A 59 10.86 4.04 20.82
N ASP A 60 9.64 4.49 21.09
CA ASP A 60 8.37 3.80 20.86
C ASP A 60 7.72 4.13 19.52
N PHE A 61 8.34 5.00 18.69
CA PHE A 61 7.81 5.39 17.40
C PHE A 61 8.01 4.34 16.28
N PRO A 62 9.15 3.64 16.15
CA PRO A 62 9.32 2.57 15.17
C PRO A 62 8.49 1.33 15.51
N GLY A 63 8.15 0.55 14.48
CA GLY A 63 7.57 -0.78 14.68
C GLY A 63 6.11 -0.94 14.23
N PRO A 64 5.49 -2.07 14.55
CA PRO A 64 4.18 -2.48 14.02
C PRO A 64 3.02 -1.82 14.77
N HIS A 65 2.90 -0.50 14.67
CA HIS A 65 1.85 0.28 15.33
C HIS A 65 0.48 0.13 14.65
N ASP A 66 -0.56 0.40 15.42
CA ASP A 66 -1.95 0.47 14.96
C ASP A 66 -2.16 1.69 14.05
N GLN A 67 -2.63 1.45 12.84
CA GLN A 67 -2.80 2.46 11.79
C GLN A 67 -4.15 3.18 11.85
N ARG A 68 -5.09 2.78 12.72
CA ARG A 68 -6.40 3.45 12.82
C ARG A 68 -6.33 4.98 12.98
N PRO A 69 -5.35 5.56 13.70
CA PRO A 69 -5.21 7.01 13.73
C PRO A 69 -4.87 7.64 12.38
N ALA A 70 -4.04 6.98 11.56
CA ALA A 70 -3.74 7.43 10.20
C ALA A 70 -4.90 7.15 9.25
N GLU A 71 -5.56 6.01 9.37
CA GLU A 71 -6.71 5.61 8.55
C GLU A 71 -7.93 6.53 8.74
N ALA A 72 -8.04 7.19 9.90
CA ALA A 72 -9.08 8.18 10.18
C ALA A 72 -8.84 9.53 9.47
N HIS A 73 -7.63 9.75 8.92
CA HIS A 73 -7.29 10.99 8.24
C HIS A 73 -7.97 11.06 6.85
N PRO A 74 -8.59 12.20 6.46
CA PRO A 74 -9.34 12.31 5.20
C PRO A 74 -8.49 12.15 3.93
N GLY A 75 -7.17 12.36 4.02
CA GLY A 75 -6.21 12.12 2.94
C GLY A 75 -5.76 10.67 2.79
N VAL A 76 -6.27 9.74 3.61
CA VAL A 76 -5.97 8.30 3.54
C VAL A 76 -7.19 7.56 3.01
N VAL A 77 -6.98 6.70 2.01
CA VAL A 77 -8.00 5.81 1.48
C VAL A 77 -7.58 4.37 1.69
N SER A 78 -8.54 3.52 2.06
CA SER A 78 -8.29 2.13 2.44
C SER A 78 -9.00 1.16 1.51
N PHE A 79 -8.30 0.08 1.14
CA PHE A 79 -8.82 -1.05 0.39
C PHE A 79 -8.63 -2.31 1.23
N THR A 80 -9.70 -3.08 1.45
CA THR A 80 -9.66 -4.18 2.42
C THR A 80 -10.25 -5.46 1.82
N THR A 81 -9.61 -6.60 2.07
CA THR A 81 -10.18 -7.91 1.72
C THR A 81 -11.34 -8.26 2.65
N PRO A 82 -12.23 -9.17 2.26
CA PRO A 82 -13.01 -9.92 3.24
C PRO A 82 -12.10 -10.60 4.27
N PRO A 83 -12.57 -10.86 5.50
CA PRO A 83 -11.80 -11.64 6.45
C PRO A 83 -11.44 -13.03 5.91
N PHE A 84 -10.20 -13.44 6.10
CA PHE A 84 -9.75 -14.77 5.69
C PHE A 84 -10.43 -15.87 6.51
N SER A 85 -10.86 -16.95 5.85
CA SER A 85 -11.40 -18.13 6.52
C SER A 85 -10.32 -19.11 6.97
N GLU A 86 -9.17 -19.09 6.29
CA GLU A 86 -8.00 -19.94 6.52
C GLU A 86 -6.76 -19.06 6.67
N PRO A 87 -5.67 -19.57 7.27
CA PRO A 87 -4.41 -18.82 7.32
C PRO A 87 -3.92 -18.43 5.92
N PHE A 88 -3.55 -17.17 5.75
CA PHE A 88 -3.01 -16.64 4.49
C PHE A 88 -1.61 -16.08 4.74
N GLU A 89 -0.58 -16.76 4.21
CA GLU A 89 0.80 -16.41 4.46
C GLU A 89 1.42 -15.63 3.30
N VAL A 90 2.01 -14.49 3.63
CA VAL A 90 2.75 -13.61 2.70
C VAL A 90 4.19 -13.53 3.17
N VAL A 91 5.14 -14.04 2.34
CA VAL A 91 6.57 -14.04 2.65
C VAL A 91 7.36 -13.66 1.41
N GLY A 92 7.82 -12.42 1.36
CA GLY A 92 8.59 -11.92 0.23
C GLY A 92 8.33 -10.44 -0.07
N PRO A 93 8.80 -9.96 -1.25
CA PRO A 93 8.59 -8.60 -1.70
C PRO A 93 7.12 -8.31 -2.03
N VAL A 94 6.62 -7.19 -1.54
CA VAL A 94 5.26 -6.70 -1.82
C VAL A 94 5.35 -5.53 -2.78
N VAL A 95 4.52 -5.54 -3.82
CA VAL A 95 4.52 -4.51 -4.85
C VAL A 95 3.10 -4.01 -5.11
N LEU A 96 2.92 -2.69 -5.11
CA LEU A 96 1.69 -2.09 -5.61
C LEU A 96 1.91 -1.66 -7.06
N ARG A 97 1.13 -2.19 -8.00
CA ARG A 97 1.03 -1.73 -9.38
C ARG A 97 -0.31 -1.06 -9.58
N CYS A 98 -0.30 0.23 -9.84
CA CYS A 98 -1.56 0.95 -9.98
C CYS A 98 -1.55 1.93 -11.16
N TRP A 99 -2.70 2.09 -11.77
CA TRP A 99 -2.97 3.08 -12.80
C TRP A 99 -3.47 4.35 -12.15
N VAL A 100 -2.73 5.43 -12.34
CA VAL A 100 -3.04 6.71 -11.70
C VAL A 100 -3.10 7.85 -12.71
N THR A 101 -3.98 8.82 -12.42
CA THR A 101 -3.89 10.18 -12.96
C THR A 101 -3.61 11.14 -11.82
N ALA A 102 -2.94 12.26 -12.13
CA ALA A 102 -2.68 13.30 -11.15
C ALA A 102 -3.19 14.65 -11.67
N SER A 103 -3.63 15.52 -10.75
CA SER A 103 -4.04 16.89 -11.09
C SER A 103 -2.85 17.84 -11.30
N ALA A 104 -1.63 17.42 -10.99
CA ALA A 104 -0.39 18.18 -11.08
C ALA A 104 0.72 17.39 -11.78
N PRO A 105 1.80 18.06 -12.25
CA PRO A 105 2.94 17.40 -12.92
C PRO A 105 3.77 16.49 -12.01
N ASP A 106 3.62 16.61 -10.71
CA ASP A 106 4.25 15.75 -9.70
C ASP A 106 3.33 15.54 -8.50
N ALA A 107 3.47 14.41 -7.83
CA ALA A 107 2.77 14.04 -6.61
C ALA A 107 3.52 12.89 -5.92
N ASP A 108 3.24 12.69 -4.65
CA ASP A 108 3.70 11.52 -3.92
C ASP A 108 2.56 10.51 -3.78
N LEU A 109 2.90 9.22 -3.89
CA LEU A 109 2.02 8.11 -3.58
C LEU A 109 2.67 7.25 -2.50
N HIS A 110 2.03 7.19 -1.34
CA HIS A 110 2.42 6.35 -0.22
C HIS A 110 1.46 5.18 -0.10
N ALA A 111 1.99 3.99 0.13
CA ALA A 111 1.24 2.76 0.30
C ALA A 111 1.65 2.09 1.61
N VAL A 112 0.68 1.67 2.42
CA VAL A 112 0.89 0.98 3.69
C VAL A 112 0.07 -0.31 3.70
N LEU A 113 0.72 -1.45 3.94
CA LEU A 113 0.09 -2.75 4.11
C LEU A 113 -0.14 -3.02 5.59
N THR A 114 -1.35 -3.44 5.95
CA THR A 114 -1.70 -3.74 7.33
C THR A 114 -2.40 -5.09 7.47
N ASP A 115 -2.25 -5.68 8.65
CA ASP A 115 -3.04 -6.82 9.15
C ASP A 115 -4.13 -6.28 10.06
N VAL A 116 -5.40 -6.45 9.66
CA VAL A 116 -6.56 -5.99 10.41
C VAL A 116 -7.14 -7.16 11.20
N ALA A 117 -7.00 -7.10 12.52
CA ALA A 117 -7.55 -8.10 13.43
C ALA A 117 -9.06 -7.99 13.60
N PRO A 118 -9.77 -9.03 14.10
CA PRO A 118 -11.22 -9.00 14.31
C PRO A 118 -11.73 -7.89 15.24
N ASP A 119 -10.88 -7.36 16.12
CA ASP A 119 -11.20 -6.22 17.00
C ASP A 119 -11.04 -4.87 16.32
N GLY A 120 -10.66 -4.85 15.04
CA GLY A 120 -10.41 -3.67 14.23
C GLY A 120 -9.02 -3.07 14.36
N THR A 121 -8.14 -3.62 15.20
CA THR A 121 -6.73 -3.19 15.26
C THR A 121 -6.07 -3.41 13.90
N SER A 122 -5.50 -2.36 13.32
CA SER A 122 -4.86 -2.37 11.99
C SER A 122 -3.35 -2.23 12.14
N ARG A 123 -2.62 -3.33 12.14
CA ARG A 123 -1.18 -3.35 12.42
C ARG A 123 -0.38 -3.21 11.13
N ILE A 124 0.50 -2.21 11.05
CA ILE A 124 1.40 -2.06 9.90
C ILE A 124 2.35 -3.25 9.76
N LEU A 125 2.50 -3.75 8.54
CA LEU A 125 3.44 -4.80 8.16
C LEU A 125 4.62 -4.23 7.38
N THR A 126 4.32 -3.49 6.31
CA THR A 126 5.31 -2.84 5.45
C THR A 126 4.70 -1.63 4.76
N ASP A 127 5.53 -0.80 4.18
CA ASP A 127 5.12 0.41 3.47
C ASP A 127 6.09 0.74 2.33
N GLY A 128 5.62 1.57 1.39
CA GLY A 128 6.40 2.07 0.28
C GLY A 128 6.00 3.48 -0.12
N ALA A 129 6.86 4.15 -0.86
CA ALA A 129 6.64 5.51 -1.35
C ALA A 129 7.19 5.68 -2.76
N LEU A 130 6.46 6.41 -3.58
CA LEU A 130 6.88 6.79 -4.92
C LEU A 130 6.56 8.26 -5.18
N ARG A 131 7.57 9.05 -5.55
CA ARG A 131 7.34 10.34 -6.20
C ARG A 131 7.08 10.11 -7.68
N LEU A 132 5.93 10.53 -8.21
CA LEU A 132 5.49 10.21 -9.57
C LEU A 132 6.45 10.70 -10.65
N SER A 133 7.12 11.85 -10.44
CA SER A 133 8.16 12.32 -11.35
C SER A 133 9.40 11.43 -11.39
N ARG A 134 9.58 10.53 -10.43
CA ARG A 134 10.70 9.57 -10.32
C ARG A 134 10.32 8.13 -10.70
N ARG A 135 9.09 7.90 -11.21
CA ARG A 135 8.57 6.57 -11.56
C ARG A 135 9.40 5.78 -12.58
N VAL A 136 10.19 6.47 -13.40
CA VAL A 136 11.02 5.82 -14.44
C VAL A 136 12.41 5.48 -13.91
N ALA A 137 13.00 6.37 -13.12
CA ALA A 137 14.29 6.19 -12.47
C ALA A 137 14.47 7.24 -11.36
N LEU A 138 15.10 6.85 -10.26
CA LEU A 138 15.28 7.72 -9.09
C LEU A 138 16.15 8.95 -9.37
N ASP A 139 17.08 8.86 -10.32
CA ASP A 139 18.03 9.91 -10.71
C ASP A 139 17.50 10.84 -11.82
N ARG A 140 16.31 10.54 -12.39
CA ARG A 140 15.76 11.29 -13.53
C ARG A 140 14.33 11.77 -13.24
N VAL A 141 14.13 13.09 -13.35
CA VAL A 141 12.78 13.68 -13.28
C VAL A 141 12.09 13.52 -14.65
N VAL A 142 10.94 12.89 -14.64
CA VAL A 142 10.02 12.80 -15.78
C VAL A 142 8.67 13.33 -15.32
N PRO A 143 8.29 14.56 -15.68
CA PRO A 143 7.02 15.15 -15.27
C PRO A 143 5.84 14.24 -15.59
N PHE A 144 4.85 14.24 -14.72
CA PHE A 144 3.59 13.53 -14.95
C PHE A 144 2.70 14.39 -15.85
N ALA A 145 2.09 13.78 -16.87
CA ALA A 145 1.12 14.50 -17.71
C ALA A 145 -0.24 14.52 -17.01
N PRO A 146 -0.74 15.68 -16.54
CA PRO A 146 -2.01 15.74 -15.83
C PRO A 146 -3.16 15.13 -16.65
N GLY A 147 -4.01 14.34 -15.98
CA GLY A 147 -5.18 13.72 -16.59
C GLY A 147 -4.93 12.51 -17.50
N GLN A 148 -3.68 12.11 -17.73
CA GLN A 148 -3.36 10.89 -18.47
C GLN A 148 -3.12 9.71 -17.52
N PRO A 149 -3.84 8.58 -17.65
CA PRO A 149 -3.57 7.39 -16.86
C PRO A 149 -2.19 6.81 -17.18
N VAL A 150 -1.41 6.53 -16.14
CA VAL A 150 -0.09 5.91 -16.24
C VAL A 150 0.00 4.80 -15.20
N GLU A 151 0.49 3.62 -15.60
CA GLU A 151 0.83 2.58 -14.62
C GLU A 151 2.10 2.97 -13.87
N VAL A 152 2.05 2.86 -12.55
CA VAL A 152 3.18 3.09 -11.66
C VAL A 152 3.36 1.90 -10.73
N GLU A 153 4.59 1.71 -10.28
CA GLU A 153 4.97 0.65 -9.36
C GLU A 153 5.55 1.25 -8.08
N VAL A 154 4.98 0.86 -6.94
CA VAL A 154 5.50 1.21 -5.61
C VAL A 154 6.09 -0.04 -5.00
N ASP A 155 7.40 -0.06 -4.80
CA ASP A 155 8.08 -1.08 -4.01
C ASP A 155 7.75 -0.86 -2.53
N MET A 156 7.11 -1.86 -1.91
CA MET A 156 6.71 -1.84 -0.51
C MET A 156 7.65 -2.69 0.36
N TRP A 157 8.84 -3.01 -0.15
CA TRP A 157 9.81 -3.89 0.52
C TRP A 157 9.28 -5.31 0.72
N ALA A 158 9.93 -6.07 1.58
CA ALA A 158 9.54 -7.43 1.89
C ALA A 158 8.88 -7.51 3.28
N THR A 159 7.94 -8.44 3.42
CA THR A 159 7.34 -8.79 4.70
C THR A 159 7.29 -10.30 4.89
N ALA A 160 7.09 -10.74 6.12
CA ALA A 160 6.77 -12.12 6.48
C ALA A 160 5.66 -12.07 7.53
N ASN A 161 4.44 -12.37 7.10
CA ASN A 161 3.26 -12.37 7.96
C ASN A 161 2.28 -13.47 7.57
N THR A 162 1.65 -14.08 8.57
CA THR A 162 0.51 -14.97 8.39
C THR A 162 -0.75 -14.27 8.92
N PHE A 163 -1.65 -13.90 8.01
CA PHE A 163 -2.98 -13.44 8.37
C PHE A 163 -3.77 -14.61 8.93
N LEU A 164 -4.24 -14.50 10.17
CA LEU A 164 -5.00 -15.56 10.82
C LEU A 164 -6.46 -15.58 10.33
N PRO A 165 -7.20 -16.70 10.54
CA PRO A 165 -8.63 -16.73 10.29
C PRO A 165 -9.36 -15.61 11.04
N GLY A 166 -10.23 -14.89 10.34
CA GLY A 166 -10.94 -13.71 10.83
C GLY A 166 -10.18 -12.38 10.67
N HIS A 167 -8.89 -12.41 10.33
CA HIS A 167 -8.14 -11.22 9.97
C HIS A 167 -8.39 -10.82 8.51
N ALA A 168 -8.14 -9.57 8.18
CA ALA A 168 -8.22 -9.05 6.82
C ALA A 168 -6.90 -8.34 6.44
N LEU A 169 -6.57 -8.37 5.18
CA LEU A 169 -5.49 -7.57 4.61
C LEU A 169 -6.05 -6.21 4.19
N ARG A 170 -5.35 -5.14 4.55
CA ARG A 170 -5.70 -3.78 4.13
C ARG A 170 -4.52 -3.08 3.51
N LEU A 171 -4.78 -2.40 2.40
CA LEU A 171 -3.88 -1.45 1.75
C LEU A 171 -4.41 -0.04 1.97
N ASN A 172 -3.59 0.82 2.56
CA ASN A 172 -3.87 2.24 2.70
C ASN A 172 -3.04 3.04 1.71
N LEU A 173 -3.65 4.00 1.01
CA LEU A 173 -3.00 4.92 0.09
C LEU A 173 -3.17 6.36 0.56
N ALA A 174 -2.10 7.15 0.42
CA ALA A 174 -2.10 8.57 0.76
C ALA A 174 -1.17 9.38 -0.14
N GLY A 175 -1.42 10.68 -0.26
CA GLY A 175 -0.53 11.61 -0.96
C GLY A 175 0.62 12.16 -0.10
N ALA A 176 0.71 11.78 1.17
CA ALA A 176 1.76 12.16 2.10
C ALA A 176 1.95 11.08 3.17
N SER A 177 3.09 11.13 3.87
CA SER A 177 3.37 10.34 5.09
C SER A 177 4.31 11.17 5.98
N PHE A 178 3.72 12.19 6.64
CA PHE A 178 4.47 13.16 7.42
C PHE A 178 4.56 12.74 8.90
N PRO A 179 5.68 12.91 9.59
CA PRO A 179 6.92 13.59 9.17
C PRO A 179 7.99 12.67 8.55
N ARG A 180 7.68 11.41 8.24
CA ARG A 180 8.69 10.50 7.68
C ARG A 180 9.23 10.97 6.33
N TYR A 181 8.34 11.50 5.48
CA TYR A 181 8.69 12.08 4.20
C TYR A 181 8.27 13.55 4.17
N VAL A 182 9.06 14.37 3.47
CA VAL A 182 8.68 15.75 3.19
C VAL A 182 7.54 15.70 2.18
N SER A 183 6.38 16.21 2.57
CA SER A 183 5.21 16.30 1.68
C SER A 183 5.38 17.39 0.62
N GLY A 184 4.65 17.24 -0.51
CA GLY A 184 4.53 18.29 -1.52
C GLY A 184 3.95 19.57 -0.94
N GLU A 185 4.32 20.73 -1.51
CA GLU A 185 3.87 22.06 -1.06
C GLU A 185 2.52 22.45 -1.65
N ASP A 186 2.09 21.80 -2.73
CA ASP A 186 0.85 22.10 -3.43
C ASP A 186 -0.23 21.04 -3.17
N PRO A 187 -1.52 21.44 -3.11
CA PRO A 187 -2.63 20.49 -3.07
C PRO A 187 -2.68 19.66 -4.36
N VAL A 188 -2.78 18.35 -4.21
CA VAL A 188 -2.82 17.42 -5.35
C VAL A 188 -3.90 16.36 -5.12
N THR A 189 -4.61 16.02 -6.19
CA THR A 189 -5.49 14.85 -6.23
C THR A 189 -4.89 13.81 -7.18
N LEU A 190 -4.62 12.63 -6.64
CA LEU A 190 -4.39 11.42 -7.40
C LEU A 190 -5.72 10.70 -7.60
N THR A 191 -5.95 10.16 -8.79
CA THR A 191 -7.06 9.24 -9.04
C THR A 191 -6.48 7.88 -9.34
N VAL A 192 -6.76 6.90 -8.50
CA VAL A 192 -6.40 5.50 -8.70
C VAL A 192 -7.54 4.82 -9.45
N HIS A 193 -7.25 4.32 -10.65
CA HIS A 193 -8.24 3.68 -11.51
C HIS A 193 -8.36 2.18 -11.22
N HIS A 194 -9.56 1.64 -11.41
CA HIS A 194 -9.90 0.24 -11.13
C HIS A 194 -10.54 -0.44 -12.33
N GLY A 195 -10.48 -1.77 -12.34
CA GLY A 195 -11.15 -2.61 -13.32
C GLY A 195 -10.28 -3.04 -14.48
N ARG A 196 -10.90 -3.69 -15.46
CA ARG A 196 -10.18 -4.39 -16.56
C ARG A 196 -9.35 -3.47 -17.45
N GLU A 197 -9.78 -2.24 -17.65
CA GLU A 197 -9.06 -1.27 -18.47
C GLU A 197 -7.81 -0.76 -17.74
N PHE A 198 -7.90 -0.59 -16.44
CA PHE A 198 -6.83 -0.09 -15.56
C PHE A 198 -6.70 -1.00 -14.33
N PRO A 199 -6.06 -2.18 -14.47
CA PRO A 199 -6.05 -3.21 -13.43
C PRO A 199 -5.06 -2.88 -12.30
N SER A 200 -5.41 -1.89 -11.48
CA SER A 200 -4.64 -1.57 -10.27
C SER A 200 -4.71 -2.73 -9.30
N ARG A 201 -3.54 -3.18 -8.81
CA ARG A 201 -3.43 -4.39 -8.00
C ARG A 201 -2.26 -4.35 -7.02
N LEU A 202 -2.45 -5.01 -5.90
CA LEU A 202 -1.40 -5.38 -4.96
C LEU A 202 -0.89 -6.77 -5.34
N VAL A 203 0.42 -6.89 -5.56
CA VAL A 203 1.09 -8.15 -5.88
C VAL A 203 1.73 -8.70 -4.61
N LEU A 204 1.33 -9.90 -4.21
CA LEU A 204 1.73 -10.53 -2.97
C LEU A 204 2.47 -11.86 -3.21
N PRO A 205 3.61 -12.08 -2.54
CA PRO A 205 4.31 -13.37 -2.53
C PRO A 205 3.64 -14.31 -1.51
N VAL A 206 2.73 -15.16 -1.98
CA VAL A 206 1.97 -16.08 -1.12
C VAL A 206 2.67 -17.42 -1.04
N THR A 207 2.90 -17.89 0.17
CA THR A 207 3.48 -19.21 0.46
C THR A 207 2.37 -20.15 0.91
N VAL A 208 2.28 -21.32 0.27
CA VAL A 208 1.35 -22.37 0.70
C VAL A 208 1.92 -23.02 1.97
N LEU A 209 1.19 -22.89 3.08
CA LEU A 209 1.54 -23.60 4.31
C LEU A 209 1.44 -25.10 4.09
N SER A 210 2.57 -25.80 4.17
CA SER A 210 2.68 -27.25 4.05
C SER A 210 2.41 -27.95 5.39
#